data_70def926c86c4050e2425f06e32e46c1
#
_entry.id   70def926c86c4050e2425f06e32e46c1
#
_cell.length_a   1.000
_cell.length_b   1.000
_cell.length_c   1.000
_cell.angle_alpha   90.00
_cell.angle_beta   90.00
_cell.angle_gamma   90.00
#
_symmetry.space_group_name_H-M   'P 1'
#
loop_
_entity.id
_entity.type
_entity.pdbx_description
1 polymer ?
#
loop_
_entity_poly.entity_id
_entity_poly.type
_entity_poly.pdbx_seq_one_letter_code
_entity_poly.pdbx_strand_id
1 'polypeptide(L)'
;MQYGISILLSGISLGGQYALIAIGYTMVYGILRLINFAHGDVFMAAGLIMVYLSASLPIGVALPLMILLTVLLGFVIERAAYKPLRSAPRMSVMISAIGVSYLLQNLATYITGGLPQMYPSLPGLSSQITIAGTSTKMVTVITPFLVVALVVVLTQLINHTKIGMAMRAASRDFETAQLMGIKINN
;
A
#
# COMPACT_ATOMS: atom_id res chain seq x y z
N MET A 1 -15.61 26.52 17.59
CA MET A 1 -14.19 26.12 17.64
C MET A 1 -13.99 24.59 17.69
N GLN A 2 -14.71 23.86 18.53
CA GLN A 2 -14.57 22.38 18.68
C GLN A 2 -14.77 21.61 17.37
N TYR A 3 -15.78 21.98 16.58
CA TYR A 3 -16.07 21.35 15.29
C TYR A 3 -14.93 21.52 14.27
N GLY A 4 -14.27 22.67 14.25
CA GLY A 4 -13.14 22.93 13.37
C GLY A 4 -11.91 22.06 13.70
N ILE A 5 -11.63 21.84 14.98
CA ILE A 5 -10.53 21.00 15.43
C ILE A 5 -10.75 19.52 15.03
N SER A 6 -11.99 19.03 15.18
CA SER A 6 -12.34 17.66 14.76
C SER A 6 -12.16 17.46 13.25
N ILE A 7 -12.60 18.42 12.45
CA ILE A 7 -12.45 18.35 10.98
C ILE A 7 -10.98 18.38 10.59
N LEU A 8 -10.16 19.24 11.21
CA LEU A 8 -8.72 19.32 10.94
C LEU A 8 -8.00 18.00 11.30
N LEU A 9 -8.27 17.42 12.47
CA LEU A 9 -7.69 16.15 12.88
C LEU A 9 -8.07 15.02 11.94
N SER A 10 -9.35 14.93 11.57
CA SER A 10 -9.82 13.92 10.62
C SER A 10 -9.24 14.13 9.22
N GLY A 11 -9.14 15.39 8.78
CA GLY A 11 -8.54 15.74 7.50
C GLY A 11 -7.05 15.40 7.43
N ILE A 12 -6.28 15.68 8.47
CA ILE A 12 -4.85 15.33 8.56
C ILE A 12 -4.69 13.80 8.59
N SER A 13 -5.53 13.09 9.35
CA SER A 13 -5.49 11.62 9.41
C SER A 13 -5.78 11.00 8.04
N LEU A 14 -6.84 11.44 7.38
CA LEU A 14 -7.22 10.95 6.04
C LEU A 14 -6.18 11.33 4.99
N GLY A 15 -5.72 12.58 5.00
CA GLY A 15 -4.67 13.06 4.10
C GLY A 15 -3.35 12.28 4.26
N GLY A 16 -3.00 11.91 5.51
CA GLY A 16 -1.86 11.06 5.79
C GLY A 16 -1.97 9.67 5.16
N GLN A 17 -3.15 9.04 5.22
CA GLN A 17 -3.38 7.74 4.57
C GLN A 17 -3.22 7.84 3.05
N TYR A 18 -3.80 8.88 2.42
CA TYR A 18 -3.60 9.11 0.99
C TYR A 18 -2.14 9.38 0.64
N ALA A 19 -1.41 10.11 1.48
CA ALA A 19 0.02 10.36 1.29
C ALA A 19 0.83 9.05 1.29
N LEU A 20 0.54 8.10 2.18
CA LEU A 20 1.20 6.78 2.18
C LEU A 20 0.96 6.01 0.88
N ILE A 21 -0.28 5.98 0.41
CA ILE A 21 -0.64 5.33 -0.85
C ILE A 21 0.12 5.99 -2.01
N ALA A 22 0.12 7.33 -2.05
CA ALA A 22 0.81 8.11 -3.07
C ALA A 22 2.32 7.88 -3.07
N ILE A 23 2.96 7.81 -1.89
CA ILE A 23 4.40 7.53 -1.76
C ILE A 23 4.71 6.11 -2.27
N GLY A 24 3.92 5.10 -1.87
CA GLY A 24 4.08 3.74 -2.38
C GLY A 24 3.96 3.68 -3.90
N TYR A 25 2.96 4.37 -4.45
CA TYR A 25 2.74 4.48 -5.90
C TYR A 25 3.91 5.17 -6.63
N THR A 26 4.35 6.33 -6.13
CA THR A 26 5.45 7.09 -6.74
C THR A 26 6.78 6.37 -6.65
N MET A 27 7.00 5.58 -5.61
CA MET A 27 8.18 4.73 -5.46
C MET A 27 8.23 3.66 -6.56
N VAL A 28 7.14 2.94 -6.78
CA VAL A 28 7.04 1.93 -7.85
C VAL A 28 7.19 2.59 -9.23
N TYR A 29 6.51 3.72 -9.46
CA TYR A 29 6.63 4.48 -10.70
C TYR A 29 8.06 4.98 -10.94
N GLY A 30 8.74 5.46 -9.91
CA GLY A 30 10.12 5.93 -9.98
C GLY A 30 11.10 4.87 -10.46
N ILE A 31 10.88 3.60 -10.09
CA ILE A 31 11.75 2.47 -10.46
C ILE A 31 11.38 1.92 -11.83
N LEU A 32 10.11 1.60 -12.03
CA LEU A 32 9.65 0.92 -13.25
C LEU A 32 9.34 1.87 -14.41
N ARG A 33 9.14 3.16 -14.13
CA ARG A 33 8.65 4.19 -15.06
C ARG A 33 7.35 3.78 -15.78
N LEU A 34 6.55 2.95 -15.12
CA LEU A 34 5.26 2.45 -15.58
C LEU A 34 4.19 2.75 -14.54
N ILE A 35 3.04 3.20 -15.01
CA ILE A 35 1.87 3.45 -14.17
C ILE A 35 1.26 2.10 -13.79
N ASN A 36 1.27 1.78 -12.49
CA ASN A 36 0.63 0.57 -11.97
C ASN A 36 -0.80 0.88 -11.52
N PHE A 37 -1.76 0.69 -12.41
CA PHE A 37 -3.18 0.92 -12.09
C PHE A 37 -3.72 -0.04 -11.02
N ALA A 38 -3.12 -1.22 -10.87
CA ALA A 38 -3.53 -2.20 -9.86
C ALA A 38 -3.06 -1.87 -8.43
N HIS A 39 -2.26 -0.79 -8.22
CA HIS A 39 -1.71 -0.47 -6.89
C HIS A 39 -2.80 -0.22 -5.83
N GLY A 40 -3.83 0.54 -6.20
CA GLY A 40 -4.98 0.79 -5.32
C GLY A 40 -5.77 -0.47 -5.00
N ASP A 41 -5.88 -1.38 -5.97
CA ASP A 41 -6.61 -2.64 -5.79
C ASP A 41 -5.84 -3.64 -4.93
N VAL A 42 -4.49 -3.61 -4.96
CA VAL A 42 -3.66 -4.38 -4.01
C VAL A 42 -3.86 -3.85 -2.58
N PHE A 43 -3.97 -2.54 -2.41
CA PHE A 43 -4.30 -1.95 -1.11
C PHE A 43 -5.72 -2.36 -0.64
N MET A 44 -6.70 -2.32 -1.52
CA MET A 44 -8.05 -2.84 -1.24
C MET A 44 -8.02 -4.32 -0.84
N ALA A 45 -7.28 -5.16 -1.58
CA ALA A 45 -7.14 -6.58 -1.29
C ALA A 45 -6.50 -6.80 0.10
N ALA A 46 -5.49 -6.02 0.47
CA ALA A 46 -4.90 -6.07 1.82
C ALA A 46 -5.93 -5.78 2.91
N GLY A 47 -6.80 -4.78 2.69
CA GLY A 47 -7.91 -4.46 3.60
C GLY A 47 -8.88 -5.62 3.75
N LEU A 48 -9.30 -6.26 2.65
CA LEU A 48 -10.18 -7.43 2.67
C LEU A 48 -9.52 -8.64 3.36
N ILE A 49 -8.27 -8.94 3.05
CA ILE A 49 -7.50 -10.00 3.71
C ILE A 49 -7.50 -9.77 5.22
N MET A 50 -7.27 -8.54 5.68
CA MET A 50 -7.28 -8.22 7.11
C MET A 50 -8.65 -8.44 7.74
N VAL A 51 -9.74 -8.05 7.06
CA VAL A 51 -11.11 -8.27 7.54
C VAL A 51 -11.37 -9.75 7.76
N TYR A 52 -11.05 -10.60 6.78
CA TYR A 52 -11.29 -12.04 6.88
C TYR A 52 -10.38 -12.75 7.90
N LEU A 53 -9.09 -12.37 7.95
CA LEU A 53 -8.16 -12.94 8.93
C LEU A 53 -8.52 -12.58 10.37
N SER A 54 -8.94 -11.35 10.61
CA SER A 54 -9.31 -10.88 11.95
C SER A 54 -10.62 -11.49 12.48
N ALA A 55 -11.45 -12.05 11.60
CA ALA A 55 -12.64 -12.81 12.00
C ALA A 55 -12.29 -14.13 12.70
N SER A 56 -11.12 -14.72 12.40
CA SER A 56 -10.73 -16.05 12.89
C SER A 56 -9.45 -16.02 13.73
N LEU A 57 -8.60 -14.99 13.61
CA LEU A 57 -7.28 -14.92 14.22
C LEU A 57 -7.12 -13.67 15.09
N PRO A 58 -6.34 -13.75 16.18
CA PRO A 58 -5.99 -12.57 16.94
C PRO A 58 -5.14 -11.62 16.07
N ILE A 59 -5.30 -10.31 16.29
CA ILE A 59 -4.68 -9.23 15.49
C ILE A 59 -3.16 -9.38 15.38
N GLY A 60 -2.49 -9.83 16.45
CA GLY A 60 -1.04 -10.06 16.46
C GLY A 60 -0.56 -11.09 15.43
N VAL A 61 -1.43 -12.03 15.01
CA VAL A 61 -1.15 -13.02 13.96
C VAL A 61 -1.73 -12.58 12.63
N ALA A 62 -2.92 -11.97 12.65
CA ALA A 62 -3.62 -11.52 11.45
C ALA A 62 -2.81 -10.46 10.68
N LEU A 63 -2.18 -9.51 11.38
CA LEU A 63 -1.42 -8.43 10.77
C LEU A 63 -0.16 -8.90 10.01
N PRO A 64 0.76 -9.69 10.59
CA PRO A 64 1.90 -10.20 9.81
C PRO A 64 1.47 -11.15 8.70
N LEU A 65 0.40 -11.93 8.88
CA LEU A 65 -0.12 -12.80 7.84
C LEU A 65 -0.74 -12.01 6.68
N MET A 66 -1.47 -10.93 6.98
CA MET A 66 -1.98 -9.99 5.98
C MET A 66 -0.84 -9.38 5.15
N ILE A 67 0.23 -8.92 5.81
CA ILE A 67 1.41 -8.37 5.11
C ILE A 67 2.02 -9.44 4.20
N LEU A 68 2.22 -10.66 4.69
CA LEU A 68 2.77 -11.76 3.91
C LEU A 68 1.92 -12.07 2.67
N LEU A 69 0.61 -12.21 2.85
CA LEU A 69 -0.33 -12.49 1.75
C LEU A 69 -0.40 -11.35 0.73
N THR A 70 -0.33 -10.10 1.19
CA THR A 70 -0.30 -8.93 0.29
C THR A 70 0.98 -8.88 -0.52
N VAL A 71 2.13 -9.16 0.09
CA VAL A 71 3.43 -9.27 -0.61
C VAL A 71 3.39 -10.41 -1.62
N LEU A 72 2.85 -11.56 -1.24
CA LEU A 72 2.68 -12.70 -2.15
C LEU A 72 1.77 -12.34 -3.33
N LEU A 73 0.65 -11.66 -3.09
CA LEU A 73 -0.25 -11.18 -4.14
C LEU A 73 0.50 -10.25 -5.11
N GLY A 74 1.24 -9.27 -4.60
CA GLY A 74 2.06 -8.36 -5.41
C GLY A 74 3.10 -9.12 -6.24
N PHE A 75 3.76 -10.12 -5.66
CA PHE A 75 4.71 -10.99 -6.36
C PHE A 75 4.04 -11.78 -7.49
N VAL A 76 2.87 -12.37 -7.23
CA VAL A 76 2.09 -13.11 -8.25
C VAL A 76 1.69 -12.19 -9.40
N ILE A 77 1.20 -10.98 -9.11
CA ILE A 77 0.84 -10.00 -10.13
C ILE A 77 2.07 -9.61 -10.98
N GLU A 78 3.19 -9.33 -10.34
CA GLU A 78 4.44 -9.02 -11.05
C GLU A 78 4.86 -10.18 -11.96
N ARG A 79 4.86 -11.38 -11.44
CA ARG A 79 5.31 -12.57 -12.16
C ARG A 79 4.40 -12.97 -13.31
N ALA A 80 3.08 -12.88 -13.11
CA ALA A 80 2.07 -13.33 -14.08
C ALA A 80 1.72 -12.26 -15.11
N ALA A 81 1.58 -11.00 -14.68
CA ALA A 81 1.04 -9.93 -15.53
C ALA A 81 2.11 -8.98 -16.08
N TYR A 82 3.17 -8.66 -15.32
CA TYR A 82 4.13 -7.63 -15.73
C TYR A 82 5.43 -8.21 -16.29
N LYS A 83 5.97 -9.26 -15.67
CA LYS A 83 7.24 -9.86 -16.12
C LYS A 83 7.21 -10.35 -17.57
N PRO A 84 6.15 -11.02 -18.06
CA PRO A 84 6.08 -11.45 -19.46
C PRO A 84 6.06 -10.30 -20.47
N LEU A 85 5.61 -9.12 -20.04
CA LEU A 85 5.43 -7.95 -20.90
C LEU A 85 6.57 -6.93 -20.79
N ARG A 86 7.68 -7.24 -20.09
CA ARG A 86 8.80 -6.31 -19.93
C ARG A 86 9.47 -5.88 -21.23
N SER A 87 9.47 -6.75 -22.26
CA SER A 87 9.97 -6.47 -23.61
C SER A 87 8.92 -5.88 -24.55
N ALA A 88 7.65 -5.81 -24.11
CA ALA A 88 6.56 -5.29 -24.89
C ALA A 88 6.50 -3.74 -24.84
N PRO A 89 5.81 -3.10 -25.79
CA PRO A 89 5.57 -1.66 -25.73
C PRO A 89 4.91 -1.24 -24.39
N ARG A 90 5.24 -0.07 -23.88
CA ARG A 90 4.73 0.44 -22.58
C ARG A 90 3.20 0.41 -22.49
N MET A 91 2.51 0.63 -23.61
CA MET A 91 1.04 0.56 -23.68
C MET A 91 0.50 -0.84 -23.34
N SER A 92 1.17 -1.91 -23.76
CA SER A 92 0.75 -3.28 -23.45
C SER A 92 0.83 -3.58 -21.95
N VAL A 93 1.87 -3.08 -21.29
CA VAL A 93 2.01 -3.21 -19.81
C VAL A 93 0.93 -2.42 -19.07
N MET A 94 0.60 -1.21 -19.54
CA MET A 94 -0.48 -0.41 -18.96
C MET A 94 -1.84 -1.09 -19.10
N ILE A 95 -2.15 -1.66 -20.28
CA ILE A 95 -3.39 -2.41 -20.52
C ILE A 95 -3.45 -3.64 -19.60
N SER A 96 -2.34 -4.36 -19.44
CA SER A 96 -2.25 -5.48 -18.50
C SER A 96 -2.53 -5.04 -17.07
N ALA A 97 -1.98 -3.89 -16.64
CA ALA A 97 -2.23 -3.35 -15.31
C ALA A 97 -3.71 -3.00 -15.07
N ILE A 98 -4.38 -2.45 -16.09
CA ILE A 98 -5.83 -2.20 -16.05
C ILE A 98 -6.59 -3.54 -15.97
N GLY A 99 -6.20 -4.54 -16.74
CA GLY A 99 -6.80 -5.88 -16.68
C GLY A 99 -6.68 -6.53 -15.29
N VAL A 100 -5.51 -6.42 -14.66
CA VAL A 100 -5.29 -6.88 -13.27
C VAL A 100 -6.17 -6.11 -12.29
N SER A 101 -6.27 -4.79 -12.45
CA SER A 101 -7.15 -3.93 -11.64
C SER A 101 -8.60 -4.42 -11.70
N TYR A 102 -9.14 -4.59 -12.89
CA TYR A 102 -10.51 -5.13 -13.07
C TYR A 102 -10.68 -6.53 -12.50
N LEU A 103 -9.69 -7.41 -12.66
CA LEU A 103 -9.72 -8.75 -12.08
C LEU A 103 -9.83 -8.68 -10.55
N LEU A 104 -9.01 -7.87 -9.89
CA LEU A 104 -9.03 -7.72 -8.42
C LEU A 104 -10.35 -7.13 -7.93
N GLN A 105 -10.87 -6.10 -8.60
CA GLN A 105 -12.15 -5.47 -8.24
C GLN A 105 -13.32 -6.44 -8.36
N ASN A 106 -13.39 -7.18 -9.48
CA ASN A 106 -14.47 -8.15 -9.68
C ASN A 106 -14.33 -9.34 -8.72
N LEU A 107 -13.12 -9.81 -8.44
CA LEU A 107 -12.87 -10.86 -7.46
C LEU A 107 -13.29 -10.40 -6.06
N ALA A 108 -12.93 -9.19 -5.65
CA ALA A 108 -13.36 -8.60 -4.39
C ALA A 108 -14.89 -8.51 -4.31
N THR A 109 -15.55 -8.01 -5.34
CA THR A 109 -17.01 -7.94 -5.43
C THR A 109 -17.66 -9.32 -5.34
N TYR A 110 -17.09 -10.32 -6.02
CA TYR A 110 -17.57 -11.69 -5.97
C TYR A 110 -17.48 -12.29 -4.56
N ILE A 111 -16.32 -12.12 -3.90
CA ILE A 111 -16.06 -12.65 -2.54
C ILE A 111 -16.95 -11.97 -1.50
N THR A 112 -17.15 -10.64 -1.61
CA THR A 112 -17.94 -9.87 -0.65
C THR A 112 -19.43 -9.86 -0.96
N GLY A 113 -19.84 -10.40 -2.10
CA GLY A 113 -21.21 -10.25 -2.60
C GLY A 113 -21.62 -8.82 -2.91
N GLY A 114 -20.64 -7.91 -3.12
CA GLY A 114 -20.87 -6.47 -3.32
C GLY A 114 -21.30 -5.72 -2.06
N LEU A 115 -21.25 -6.36 -0.88
CA LEU A 115 -21.66 -5.77 0.38
C LEU A 115 -20.45 -5.10 1.07
N PRO A 116 -20.67 -3.93 1.73
CA PRO A 116 -19.65 -3.30 2.54
C PRO A 116 -19.20 -4.20 3.67
N GLN A 117 -17.89 -4.36 3.83
CA GLN A 117 -17.32 -5.14 4.92
C GLN A 117 -16.93 -4.22 6.08
N MET A 118 -17.26 -4.64 7.31
CA MET A 118 -16.87 -3.91 8.51
C MET A 118 -15.42 -4.22 8.86
N TYR A 119 -14.61 -3.18 9.00
CA TYR A 119 -13.25 -3.34 9.47
C TYR A 119 -13.23 -3.67 10.97
N PRO A 120 -12.39 -4.64 11.41
CA PRO A 120 -12.36 -5.06 12.81
C PRO A 120 -11.99 -3.90 13.72
N SER A 121 -12.73 -3.76 14.82
CA SER A 121 -12.39 -2.78 15.85
C SER A 121 -11.15 -3.26 16.61
N LEU A 122 -10.09 -2.46 16.60
CA LEU A 122 -8.90 -2.72 17.38
C LEU A 122 -9.17 -2.38 18.85
N PRO A 123 -9.13 -3.36 19.78
CA PRO A 123 -9.28 -3.07 21.20
C PRO A 123 -8.24 -2.03 21.65
N GLY A 124 -8.67 -0.97 22.31
CA GLY A 124 -7.81 0.14 22.74
C GLY A 124 -7.69 1.29 21.73
N LEU A 125 -7.54 1.03 20.41
CA LEU A 125 -7.48 2.09 19.39
C LEU A 125 -8.85 2.68 19.03
N SER A 126 -9.93 1.92 19.30
CA SER A 126 -11.31 2.36 19.08
C SER A 126 -11.85 3.22 20.25
N SER A 127 -11.07 3.40 21.31
CA SER A 127 -11.46 4.25 22.45
C SER A 127 -11.59 5.70 22.01
N GLN A 128 -12.59 6.38 22.57
CA GLN A 128 -12.78 7.82 22.35
C GLN A 128 -11.86 8.59 23.31
N ILE A 129 -11.12 9.54 22.75
CA ILE A 129 -10.30 10.48 23.49
C ILE A 129 -10.89 11.87 23.32
N THR A 130 -10.96 12.62 24.42
CA THR A 130 -11.38 14.02 24.38
C THR A 130 -10.16 14.91 24.24
N ILE A 131 -9.98 15.53 23.07
CA ILE A 131 -8.92 16.50 22.82
C ILE A 131 -9.57 17.88 22.61
N ALA A 132 -9.17 18.85 23.39
CA ALA A 132 -9.69 20.22 23.34
C ALA A 132 -11.24 20.31 23.38
N GLY A 133 -11.88 19.42 24.17
CA GLY A 133 -13.33 19.36 24.32
C GLY A 133 -14.07 18.63 23.19
N THR A 134 -13.36 18.03 22.23
CA THR A 134 -13.94 17.26 21.12
C THR A 134 -13.63 15.78 21.32
N SER A 135 -14.66 14.93 21.25
CA SER A 135 -14.52 13.48 21.32
C SER A 135 -14.08 12.95 19.95
N THR A 136 -12.90 12.35 19.89
CA THR A 136 -12.29 11.80 18.65
C THR A 136 -11.80 10.39 18.92
N LYS A 137 -11.81 9.51 17.91
CA LYS A 137 -11.24 8.18 18.03
C LYS A 137 -9.72 8.25 18.16
N MET A 138 -9.14 7.46 19.06
CA MET A 138 -7.69 7.37 19.26
C MET A 138 -6.94 7.08 17.96
N VAL A 139 -7.49 6.23 17.09
CA VAL A 139 -6.95 5.94 15.75
C VAL A 139 -6.70 7.21 14.94
N THR A 140 -7.65 8.16 14.93
CA THR A 140 -7.53 9.41 14.15
C THR A 140 -6.32 10.25 14.57
N VAL A 141 -5.96 10.20 15.86
CA VAL A 141 -4.80 10.92 16.40
C VAL A 141 -3.51 10.18 16.15
N ILE A 142 -3.50 8.85 16.28
CA ILE A 142 -2.29 8.03 16.09
C ILE A 142 -1.91 7.92 14.61
N THR A 143 -2.87 7.87 13.70
CA THR A 143 -2.62 7.68 12.26
C THR A 143 -1.60 8.67 11.68
N PRO A 144 -1.65 10.00 11.89
CA PRO A 144 -0.65 10.92 11.35
C PRO A 144 0.77 10.61 11.84
N PHE A 145 0.94 10.27 13.10
CA PHE A 145 2.25 9.94 13.66
C PHE A 145 2.80 8.63 13.06
N LEU A 146 1.94 7.63 12.89
CA LEU A 146 2.30 6.37 12.24
C LEU A 146 2.67 6.59 10.78
N VAL A 147 1.94 7.45 10.07
CA VAL A 147 2.25 7.82 8.68
C VAL A 147 3.64 8.47 8.60
N VAL A 148 3.92 9.47 9.43
CA VAL A 148 5.23 10.14 9.45
C VAL A 148 6.34 9.12 9.78
N ALA A 149 6.15 8.26 10.76
CA ALA A 149 7.12 7.22 11.10
C ALA A 149 7.40 6.28 9.92
N LEU A 150 6.34 5.81 9.23
CA LEU A 150 6.47 4.95 8.05
C LEU A 150 7.19 5.67 6.89
N VAL A 151 6.88 6.94 6.64
CA VAL A 151 7.56 7.75 5.62
C VAL A 151 9.05 7.90 5.93
N VAL A 152 9.39 8.16 7.20
CA VAL A 152 10.79 8.26 7.62
C VAL A 152 11.52 6.94 7.43
N VAL A 153 10.92 5.81 7.87
CA VAL A 153 11.50 4.48 7.70
C VAL A 153 11.71 4.17 6.21
N LEU A 154 10.69 4.42 5.37
CA LEU A 154 10.78 4.18 3.94
C LEU A 154 11.86 5.04 3.27
N THR A 155 11.94 6.32 3.63
CA THR A 155 12.96 7.24 3.11
C THR A 155 14.37 6.81 3.53
N GLN A 156 14.55 6.37 4.76
CA GLN A 156 15.83 5.84 5.23
C GLN A 156 16.20 4.54 4.51
N LEU A 157 15.24 3.64 4.32
CA LEU A 157 15.44 2.40 3.57
C LEU A 157 15.91 2.69 2.14
N ILE A 158 15.26 3.63 1.45
CA ILE A 158 15.65 4.00 0.08
C ILE A 158 17.00 4.69 0.04
N ASN A 159 17.29 5.61 0.98
CA ASN A 159 18.47 6.46 0.90
C ASN A 159 19.72 5.80 1.47
N HIS A 160 19.61 4.96 2.49
CA HIS A 160 20.74 4.45 3.26
C HIS A 160 20.95 2.93 3.15
N THR A 161 20.10 2.17 2.40
CA THR A 161 20.29 0.73 2.23
C THR A 161 20.89 0.37 0.86
N LYS A 162 21.56 -0.79 0.79
CA LYS A 162 22.07 -1.36 -0.47
C LYS A 162 20.93 -1.61 -1.47
N ILE A 163 19.76 -2.04 -0.97
CA ILE A 163 18.57 -2.27 -1.80
C ILE A 163 18.08 -0.95 -2.39
N GLY A 164 17.96 0.09 -1.58
CA GLY A 164 17.56 1.42 -2.05
C GLY A 164 18.56 2.02 -3.05
N MET A 165 19.86 1.78 -2.87
CA MET A 165 20.89 2.19 -3.83
C MET A 165 20.71 1.45 -5.17
N ALA A 166 20.48 0.13 -5.15
CA ALA A 166 20.21 -0.66 -6.33
C ALA A 166 18.94 -0.20 -7.07
N MET A 167 17.87 0.11 -6.32
CA MET A 167 16.63 0.66 -6.87
C MET A 167 16.85 1.99 -7.57
N ARG A 168 17.59 2.93 -6.96
CA ARG A 168 17.90 4.24 -7.58
C ARG A 168 18.81 4.10 -8.80
N ALA A 169 19.78 3.19 -8.80
CA ALA A 169 20.61 2.90 -9.95
C ALA A 169 19.78 2.36 -11.11
N ALA A 170 18.95 1.35 -10.86
CA ALA A 170 18.05 0.75 -11.85
C ALA A 170 17.03 1.75 -12.41
N SER A 171 16.56 2.70 -11.60
CA SER A 171 15.61 3.75 -12.04
C SER A 171 16.22 4.76 -13.02
N ARG A 172 17.54 4.95 -12.99
CA ARG A 172 18.24 5.86 -13.91
C ARG A 172 18.54 5.17 -15.23
N ASP A 173 19.16 4.01 -15.20
CA ASP A 173 19.53 3.23 -16.38
C ASP A 173 19.54 1.73 -16.04
N PHE A 174 18.62 0.98 -16.64
CA PHE A 174 18.46 -0.45 -16.43
C PHE A 174 19.65 -1.26 -16.97
N GLU A 175 20.15 -0.88 -18.14
CA GLU A 175 21.23 -1.60 -18.83
C GLU A 175 22.55 -1.40 -18.09
N THR A 176 22.89 -0.15 -17.77
CA THR A 176 24.10 0.17 -17.00
C THR A 176 24.07 -0.45 -15.62
N ALA A 177 22.91 -0.48 -14.93
CA ALA A 177 22.80 -1.11 -13.63
C ALA A 177 23.05 -2.63 -13.68
N GLN A 178 22.60 -3.32 -14.73
CA GLN A 178 22.91 -4.73 -14.95
C GLN A 178 24.40 -4.98 -15.18
N LEU A 179 25.05 -4.14 -15.97
CA LEU A 179 26.50 -4.21 -16.22
C LEU A 179 27.33 -4.03 -14.93
N MET A 180 26.81 -3.25 -13.99
CA MET A 180 27.43 -3.06 -12.66
C MET A 180 27.10 -4.18 -11.66
N GLY A 181 26.50 -5.29 -12.11
CA GLY A 181 26.25 -6.49 -11.30
C GLY A 181 24.96 -6.46 -10.49
N ILE A 182 24.07 -5.50 -10.70
CA ILE A 182 22.75 -5.47 -10.06
C ILE A 182 21.83 -6.47 -10.74
N LYS A 183 21.48 -7.56 -10.02
CA LYS A 183 20.57 -8.60 -10.52
C LYS A 183 19.13 -8.10 -10.53
N ILE A 184 18.68 -7.51 -11.63
CA ILE A 184 17.35 -6.93 -11.77
C ILE A 184 16.28 -8.01 -12.10
N ASN A 185 16.70 -9.19 -12.52
CA ASN A 185 15.80 -10.28 -12.96
C ASN A 185 15.55 -11.39 -11.92
N ASN A 186 16.04 -11.22 -10.71
CA ASN A 186 15.78 -12.18 -9.62
C ASN A 186 14.67 -11.71 -8.73
#